data_61922f17a570a08cf4dfa43a6e6d99d0
#
_entry.id   61922f17a570a08cf4dfa43a6e6d99d0
#
_cell.length_a   1.000
_cell.length_b   1.000
_cell.length_c   1.000
_cell.angle_alpha   90.00
_cell.angle_beta   90.00
_cell.angle_gamma   90.00
#
_symmetry.space_group_name_H-M   'P 1'
#
loop_
_entity.id
_entity.type
_entity.pdbx_description
1 polymer ?
#
loop_
_entity_poly.entity_id
_entity_poly.type
_entity_poly.pdbx_seq_one_letter_code
_entity_poly.pdbx_strand_id
1 'polypeptide(L)'
;MKKITIAFIGILFVFSIIACTDNKKETETSSENEHTHTDSAELPENLEPAKNPTYMDGSSIIIEADHMKGMKGAEATVLSSFDTTAYVVSYTPTTGGKRVDNHKWVIQEEINEAGTKEMTPGTEVTLLADHMEGMKGAAAEIEAAEKTTVYMVDYTPTTGGEKVTNHKWVIEEEIKAK
;
A
#
# COMPACT_ATOMS: atom_id res chain seq x y z
N MET A 1 -14.03 11.50 -81.53
CA MET A 1 -15.45 11.38 -81.99
C MET A 1 -16.20 10.52 -80.99
N LYS A 2 -17.39 10.94 -80.66
CA LYS A 2 -18.40 10.41 -79.69
C LYS A 2 -18.24 10.80 -78.22
N LYS A 3 -18.97 11.85 -77.93
CA LYS A 3 -19.33 12.31 -76.59
C LYS A 3 -20.41 11.36 -76.01
N ILE A 4 -20.23 10.90 -74.77
CA ILE A 4 -21.34 10.29 -74.04
C ILE A 4 -21.48 11.07 -72.71
N THR A 5 -22.60 11.77 -72.69
CA THR A 5 -23.06 12.47 -71.47
C THR A 5 -23.88 11.53 -70.65
N ILE A 6 -23.51 11.32 -69.38
CA ILE A 6 -24.35 10.60 -68.41
C ILE A 6 -24.64 11.53 -67.25
N ALA A 7 -25.92 11.89 -67.17
CA ALA A 7 -26.48 12.64 -66.06
C ALA A 7 -26.62 11.74 -64.85
N PHE A 8 -26.13 12.18 -63.66
CA PHE A 8 -26.44 11.54 -62.41
C PHE A 8 -27.31 12.46 -61.57
N ILE A 9 -28.41 11.86 -61.20
CA ILE A 9 -29.47 12.38 -60.37
C ILE A 9 -28.95 12.55 -58.94
N GLY A 10 -29.14 13.76 -58.38
CA GLY A 10 -28.83 14.06 -57.01
C GLY A 10 -29.84 13.42 -56.03
N ILE A 11 -29.33 12.72 -55.05
CA ILE A 11 -30.10 12.35 -53.85
C ILE A 11 -29.58 13.20 -52.71
N LEU A 12 -30.41 14.13 -52.28
CA LEU A 12 -30.18 15.01 -51.14
C LEU A 12 -30.51 14.26 -49.88
N PHE A 13 -29.49 13.78 -49.14
CA PHE A 13 -29.68 13.27 -47.80
C PHE A 13 -29.52 14.43 -46.81
N VAL A 14 -30.65 14.86 -46.26
CA VAL A 14 -30.68 15.78 -45.14
C VAL A 14 -30.34 15.01 -43.90
N PHE A 15 -29.11 15.18 -43.39
CA PHE A 15 -28.74 14.70 -42.06
C PHE A 15 -29.09 15.79 -41.05
N SER A 16 -30.13 15.54 -40.27
CA SER A 16 -30.45 16.33 -39.08
C SER A 16 -29.41 16.02 -37.99
N ILE A 17 -28.49 16.95 -37.77
CA ILE A 17 -27.60 16.91 -36.63
C ILE A 17 -28.36 17.37 -35.38
N ILE A 18 -28.76 16.43 -34.54
CA ILE A 18 -29.19 16.72 -33.18
C ILE A 18 -27.91 17.00 -32.40
N ALA A 19 -27.66 18.25 -32.07
CA ALA A 19 -26.63 18.64 -31.12
C ALA A 19 -27.10 18.29 -29.71
N CYS A 20 -26.72 17.15 -29.20
CA CYS A 20 -26.71 16.89 -27.75
C CYS A 20 -25.45 17.53 -27.19
N THR A 21 -25.64 18.60 -26.46
CA THR A 21 -24.59 19.18 -25.61
C THR A 21 -24.47 18.32 -24.37
N ASP A 22 -23.68 17.25 -24.43
CA ASP A 22 -23.24 16.54 -23.25
C ASP A 22 -22.11 17.30 -22.58
N ASN A 23 -22.47 17.90 -21.46
CA ASN A 23 -21.55 18.53 -20.54
C ASN A 23 -20.77 17.39 -19.85
N LYS A 24 -19.72 16.88 -20.52
CA LYS A 24 -18.83 15.87 -19.96
C LYS A 24 -17.99 16.54 -18.89
N LYS A 25 -18.49 16.50 -17.67
CA LYS A 25 -17.72 16.71 -16.47
C LYS A 25 -16.59 15.67 -16.49
N GLU A 26 -15.39 16.10 -16.79
CA GLU A 26 -14.20 15.28 -16.58
C GLU A 26 -14.10 14.97 -15.09
N THR A 27 -14.54 13.79 -14.74
CA THR A 27 -14.19 13.18 -13.46
C THR A 27 -12.74 12.76 -13.64
N GLU A 28 -11.84 13.51 -13.05
CA GLU A 28 -10.49 13.02 -12.81
C GLU A 28 -10.61 11.76 -11.96
N THR A 29 -10.55 10.62 -12.62
CA THR A 29 -10.36 9.35 -11.94
C THR A 29 -8.92 9.37 -11.43
N SER A 30 -8.75 9.74 -10.17
CA SER A 30 -7.52 9.43 -9.47
C SER A 30 -7.39 7.92 -9.51
N SER A 31 -6.48 7.44 -10.33
CA SER A 31 -6.00 6.06 -10.29
C SER A 31 -5.27 5.89 -8.96
N GLU A 32 -6.01 5.60 -7.90
CA GLU A 32 -5.45 5.02 -6.70
C GLU A 32 -4.93 3.65 -7.13
N ASN A 33 -3.61 3.51 -7.22
CA ASN A 33 -2.98 2.22 -7.31
C ASN A 33 -3.28 1.53 -5.98
N GLU A 34 -4.27 0.65 -5.95
CA GLU A 34 -4.45 -0.30 -4.86
C GLU A 34 -3.22 -1.22 -4.89
N HIS A 35 -2.25 -0.91 -4.06
CA HIS A 35 -1.12 -1.79 -3.82
C HIS A 35 -1.66 -3.04 -3.13
N THR A 36 -1.54 -4.19 -3.78
CA THR A 36 -1.97 -5.47 -3.23
C THR A 36 -1.03 -5.88 -2.10
N HIS A 37 -1.57 -6.08 -0.91
CA HIS A 37 -0.86 -6.65 0.22
C HIS A 37 -0.55 -8.13 0.00
N THR A 38 0.62 -8.56 0.48
CA THR A 38 0.96 -9.98 0.59
C THR A 38 0.61 -10.48 1.99
N ASP A 39 -0.32 -11.41 2.08
CA ASP A 39 -0.77 -12.00 3.37
C ASP A 39 0.19 -13.09 3.89
N SER A 40 1.48 -12.98 3.60
CA SER A 40 2.48 -13.96 4.03
C SER A 40 2.68 -13.93 5.54
N ALA A 41 2.53 -15.09 6.20
CA ALA A 41 2.86 -15.28 7.62
C ALA A 41 4.38 -15.42 7.87
N GLU A 42 5.22 -15.41 6.82
CA GLU A 42 6.66 -15.57 6.93
C GLU A 42 7.28 -14.37 7.66
N LEU A 43 8.03 -14.64 8.71
CA LEU A 43 8.72 -13.65 9.52
C LEU A 43 10.21 -13.58 9.13
N PRO A 44 10.85 -12.41 9.27
CA PRO A 44 12.29 -12.29 9.09
C PRO A 44 13.06 -13.20 10.03
N GLU A 45 14.24 -13.66 9.57
CA GLU A 45 15.17 -14.38 10.44
C GLU A 45 15.68 -13.46 11.56
N ASN A 46 15.95 -14.04 12.73
CA ASN A 46 16.50 -13.36 13.90
C ASN A 46 15.61 -12.27 14.52
N LEU A 47 14.32 -12.24 14.20
CA LEU A 47 13.37 -11.36 14.84
C LEU A 47 13.06 -11.84 16.26
N GLU A 48 13.36 -11.02 17.27
CA GLU A 48 13.21 -11.37 18.68
C GLU A 48 11.79 -11.06 19.18
N PRO A 49 11.07 -12.03 19.75
CA PRO A 49 9.76 -11.77 20.36
C PRO A 49 9.84 -10.67 21.44
N ALA A 50 8.81 -9.84 21.53
CA ALA A 50 8.73 -8.80 22.52
C ALA A 50 8.75 -9.38 23.94
N LYS A 51 9.55 -8.78 24.82
CA LYS A 51 9.72 -9.28 26.21
C LYS A 51 8.53 -8.93 27.10
N ASN A 52 7.96 -7.76 26.89
CA ASN A 52 6.86 -7.24 27.70
C ASN A 52 5.89 -6.45 26.82
N PRO A 53 5.21 -7.07 25.85
CA PRO A 53 4.28 -6.38 24.97
C PRO A 53 3.07 -5.88 25.77
N THR A 54 2.57 -4.70 25.45
CA THR A 54 1.32 -4.18 26.04
C THR A 54 0.13 -5.03 25.65
N TYR A 55 0.15 -5.60 24.43
CA TYR A 55 -0.92 -6.45 23.92
C TYR A 55 -0.37 -7.86 23.62
N MET A 56 -0.87 -8.83 24.35
CA MET A 56 -0.45 -10.24 24.19
C MET A 56 -1.07 -10.85 22.92
N ASP A 57 -0.47 -11.91 22.43
CA ASP A 57 -1.01 -12.72 21.33
C ASP A 57 -2.46 -13.14 21.64
N GLY A 58 -3.36 -12.98 20.67
CA GLY A 58 -4.79 -13.20 20.81
C GLY A 58 -5.58 -12.02 21.38
N SER A 59 -4.93 -10.92 21.79
CA SER A 59 -5.62 -9.72 22.26
C SER A 59 -6.47 -9.09 21.15
N SER A 60 -7.67 -8.63 21.53
CA SER A 60 -8.51 -7.80 20.66
C SER A 60 -8.17 -6.32 20.87
N ILE A 61 -7.86 -5.64 19.80
CA ILE A 61 -7.44 -4.24 19.78
C ILE A 61 -8.22 -3.44 18.73
N ILE A 62 -8.10 -2.12 18.81
CA ILE A 62 -8.54 -1.18 17.76
C ILE A 62 -7.29 -0.55 17.15
N ILE A 63 -7.21 -0.56 15.82
CA ILE A 63 -6.12 0.10 15.08
C ILE A 63 -6.42 1.60 14.97
N GLU A 64 -5.45 2.44 15.30
CA GLU A 64 -5.52 3.90 15.11
C GLU A 64 -4.69 4.38 13.91
N ALA A 65 -3.82 3.49 13.38
CA ALA A 65 -3.07 3.71 12.15
C ALA A 65 -3.98 3.92 10.93
N ASP A 66 -3.50 4.70 9.98
CA ASP A 66 -4.18 5.00 8.71
C ASP A 66 -3.24 4.76 7.52
N HIS A 67 -2.51 3.64 7.55
CA HIS A 67 -1.56 3.27 6.48
C HIS A 67 -2.28 2.79 5.25
N MET A 68 -3.47 2.21 5.45
CA MET A 68 -4.28 1.63 4.40
C MET A 68 -5.74 1.99 4.56
N LYS A 69 -6.45 1.99 3.44
CA LYS A 69 -7.89 2.25 3.40
C LYS A 69 -8.66 1.28 4.31
N GLY A 70 -9.45 1.84 5.22
CA GLY A 70 -10.27 1.08 6.15
C GLY A 70 -9.53 0.51 7.36
N MET A 71 -8.26 0.83 7.55
CA MET A 71 -7.47 0.38 8.70
C MET A 71 -7.84 1.12 9.98
N LYS A 72 -7.98 2.45 9.90
CA LYS A 72 -8.32 3.28 11.06
C LYS A 72 -9.66 2.94 11.66
N GLY A 73 -9.67 2.65 12.95
CA GLY A 73 -10.84 2.21 13.71
C GLY A 73 -11.21 0.74 13.50
N ALA A 74 -10.44 -0.02 12.72
CA ALA A 74 -10.68 -1.44 12.52
C ALA A 74 -10.44 -2.24 13.81
N GLU A 75 -11.31 -3.22 14.05
CA GLU A 75 -11.08 -4.24 15.07
C GLU A 75 -10.05 -5.24 14.57
N ALA A 76 -9.05 -5.52 15.38
CA ALA A 76 -7.98 -6.42 15.04
C ALA A 76 -7.68 -7.44 16.14
N THR A 77 -7.01 -8.50 15.76
CA THR A 77 -6.46 -9.51 16.68
C THR A 77 -4.94 -9.52 16.54
N VAL A 78 -4.23 -9.38 17.64
CA VAL A 78 -2.77 -9.53 17.70
C VAL A 78 -2.40 -10.97 17.43
N LEU A 79 -1.49 -11.21 16.49
CA LEU A 79 -0.95 -12.54 16.18
C LEU A 79 0.41 -12.76 16.85
N SER A 80 1.25 -11.74 16.83
CA SER A 80 2.58 -11.77 17.45
C SER A 80 3.11 -10.36 17.64
N SER A 81 4.11 -10.22 18.52
CA SER A 81 4.74 -8.95 18.86
C SER A 81 6.26 -9.09 18.98
N PHE A 82 7.01 -8.05 18.57
CA PHE A 82 8.46 -8.08 18.50
C PHE A 82 9.07 -6.73 18.91
N ASP A 83 10.19 -6.78 19.64
CA ASP A 83 10.96 -5.59 20.02
C ASP A 83 12.02 -5.31 18.95
N THR A 84 11.85 -4.23 18.18
CA THR A 84 12.75 -3.87 17.09
C THR A 84 12.81 -2.37 16.84
N THR A 85 13.45 -1.94 15.76
CA THR A 85 13.35 -0.59 15.21
C THR A 85 12.48 -0.63 13.96
N ALA A 86 11.39 0.14 13.96
CA ALA A 86 10.52 0.36 12.83
C ALA A 86 10.98 1.59 12.04
N TYR A 87 10.92 1.50 10.71
CA TYR A 87 11.33 2.56 9.80
C TYR A 87 10.18 3.00 8.90
N VAL A 88 10.08 4.30 8.71
CA VAL A 88 9.36 4.87 7.57
C VAL A 88 10.32 4.90 6.38
N VAL A 89 9.89 4.40 5.24
CA VAL A 89 10.74 4.31 4.04
C VAL A 89 10.03 4.86 2.81
N SER A 90 10.82 5.43 1.89
CA SER A 90 10.35 5.77 0.55
C SER A 90 11.11 4.93 -0.47
N TYR A 91 10.42 4.28 -1.40
CA TYR A 91 11.06 3.36 -2.35
C TYR A 91 10.40 3.40 -3.73
N THR A 92 11.12 2.91 -4.75
CA THR A 92 10.54 2.68 -6.09
C THR A 92 10.39 1.17 -6.28
N PRO A 93 9.16 0.67 -6.56
CA PRO A 93 8.91 -0.76 -6.73
C PRO A 93 9.78 -1.37 -7.82
N THR A 94 10.31 -2.58 -7.60
CA THR A 94 11.10 -3.34 -8.58
C THR A 94 10.30 -3.74 -9.80
N THR A 95 8.97 -3.82 -9.67
CA THR A 95 8.02 -4.06 -10.78
C THR A 95 7.77 -2.83 -11.63
N GLY A 96 8.33 -1.68 -11.25
CA GLY A 96 8.10 -0.37 -11.88
C GLY A 96 6.90 0.35 -11.30
N GLY A 97 6.63 1.54 -11.81
CA GLY A 97 5.52 2.37 -11.35
C GLY A 97 5.97 3.63 -10.61
N LYS A 98 5.07 4.22 -9.84
CA LYS A 98 5.37 5.43 -9.06
C LYS A 98 6.15 5.08 -7.80
N ARG A 99 7.03 6.00 -7.37
CA ARG A 99 7.65 5.94 -6.04
C ARG A 99 6.55 5.89 -4.97
N VAL A 100 6.74 5.01 -4.01
CA VAL A 100 5.94 4.96 -2.79
C VAL A 100 6.65 5.81 -1.76
N ASP A 101 5.99 6.84 -1.26
CA ASP A 101 6.56 7.76 -0.28
C ASP A 101 6.00 7.46 1.11
N ASN A 102 6.86 7.56 2.13
CA ASN A 102 6.51 7.42 3.54
C ASN A 102 5.74 6.13 3.89
N HIS A 103 6.14 5.01 3.28
CA HIS A 103 5.57 3.71 3.65
C HIS A 103 5.88 3.36 5.10
N LYS A 104 4.88 2.97 5.85
CA LYS A 104 4.92 2.47 7.21
C LYS A 104 4.43 1.02 7.25
N TRP A 105 5.13 0.14 7.84
CA TRP A 105 6.46 0.14 8.45
C TRP A 105 7.32 -0.94 7.83
N VAL A 106 8.62 -0.76 7.82
CA VAL A 106 9.62 -1.80 7.57
C VAL A 106 10.44 -1.91 8.84
N ILE A 107 10.78 -3.12 9.28
CA ILE A 107 11.57 -3.32 10.49
C ILE A 107 13.05 -3.55 10.17
N GLN A 108 13.90 -3.41 11.18
CA GLN A 108 15.35 -3.55 11.06
C GLN A 108 15.74 -4.85 10.35
N GLU A 109 15.09 -5.96 10.68
CA GLU A 109 15.36 -7.30 10.16
C GLU A 109 14.88 -7.49 8.71
N GLU A 110 14.15 -6.52 8.16
CA GLU A 110 13.68 -6.48 6.77
C GLU A 110 14.53 -5.57 5.87
N ILE A 111 15.71 -5.16 6.33
CA ILE A 111 16.66 -4.33 5.60
C ILE A 111 17.98 -5.07 5.43
N ASN A 112 18.46 -5.20 4.19
CA ASN A 112 19.62 -6.03 3.87
C ASN A 112 20.93 -5.53 4.52
N GLU A 113 21.12 -4.20 4.58
CA GLU A 113 22.30 -3.57 5.14
C GLU A 113 22.22 -3.36 6.66
N ALA A 114 21.07 -3.71 7.26
CA ALA A 114 20.86 -3.50 8.67
C ALA A 114 21.75 -4.41 9.52
N GLY A 115 22.71 -3.79 10.19
CA GLY A 115 23.42 -4.43 11.30
C GLY A 115 22.58 -4.37 12.58
N THR A 116 23.25 -4.15 13.71
CA THR A 116 22.62 -3.95 15.02
C THR A 116 22.40 -2.47 15.36
N LYS A 117 22.81 -1.55 14.46
CA LYS A 117 22.75 -0.11 14.70
C LYS A 117 21.56 0.48 13.95
N GLU A 118 20.82 1.35 14.64
CA GLU A 118 19.76 2.14 14.03
C GLU A 118 20.28 3.00 12.88
N MET A 119 19.55 3.00 11.77
CA MET A 119 19.85 3.82 10.60
C MET A 119 19.19 5.18 10.71
N THR A 120 19.89 6.19 10.20
CA THR A 120 19.44 7.60 10.26
C THR A 120 18.66 7.96 8.99
N PRO A 121 17.76 8.96 9.07
CA PRO A 121 17.11 9.51 7.88
C PRO A 121 18.11 9.90 6.78
N GLY A 122 17.76 9.67 5.52
CA GLY A 122 18.60 9.87 4.35
C GLY A 122 19.53 8.68 4.04
N THR A 123 19.51 7.60 4.83
CA THR A 123 20.29 6.39 4.52
C THR A 123 19.62 5.63 3.40
N GLU A 124 20.39 5.31 2.34
CA GLU A 124 19.94 4.41 1.27
C GLU A 124 20.13 2.95 1.68
N VAL A 125 19.12 2.13 1.43
CA VAL A 125 19.06 0.71 1.82
C VAL A 125 18.40 -0.14 0.74
N THR A 126 18.54 -1.47 0.85
CA THR A 126 17.82 -2.44 0.04
C THR A 126 16.80 -3.18 0.90
N LEU A 127 15.53 -3.18 0.50
CA LEU A 127 14.46 -3.83 1.25
C LEU A 127 14.47 -5.35 1.05
N LEU A 128 14.34 -6.10 2.15
CA LEU A 128 14.04 -7.53 2.16
C LEU A 128 12.54 -7.76 2.41
N ALA A 129 11.86 -6.74 2.95
CA ALA A 129 10.42 -6.73 3.18
C ALA A 129 9.64 -7.10 1.92
N ASP A 130 8.58 -7.88 2.07
CA ASP A 130 7.69 -8.35 1.00
C ASP A 130 6.22 -8.12 1.37
N HIS A 131 5.92 -6.93 1.94
CA HIS A 131 4.55 -6.56 2.35
C HIS A 131 3.70 -6.12 1.19
N MET A 132 4.33 -5.58 0.16
CA MET A 132 3.71 -4.99 -1.02
C MET A 132 4.38 -5.50 -2.28
N GLU A 133 3.62 -5.59 -3.36
CA GLU A 133 4.16 -5.96 -4.67
C GLU A 133 5.33 -5.06 -5.08
N GLY A 134 6.45 -5.67 -5.46
CA GLY A 134 7.65 -4.96 -5.89
C GLY A 134 8.47 -4.32 -4.77
N MET A 135 8.17 -4.57 -3.51
CA MET A 135 8.95 -4.05 -2.38
C MET A 135 10.26 -4.80 -2.21
N LYS A 136 10.24 -6.13 -2.27
CA LYS A 136 11.44 -6.96 -2.11
C LYS A 136 12.51 -6.65 -3.15
N GLY A 137 13.72 -6.34 -2.68
CA GLY A 137 14.84 -5.93 -3.51
C GLY A 137 14.82 -4.47 -3.98
N ALA A 138 13.81 -3.69 -3.59
CA ALA A 138 13.74 -2.29 -3.94
C ALA A 138 14.80 -1.47 -3.20
N ALA A 139 15.40 -0.51 -3.90
CA ALA A 139 16.20 0.54 -3.26
C ALA A 139 15.26 1.54 -2.57
N ALA A 140 15.54 1.82 -1.32
CA ALA A 140 14.73 2.69 -0.46
C ALA A 140 15.60 3.69 0.29
N GLU A 141 14.97 4.78 0.73
CA GLU A 141 15.55 5.79 1.60
C GLU A 141 14.82 5.74 2.95
N ILE A 142 15.57 5.76 4.04
CA ILE A 142 15.04 5.87 5.40
C ILE A 142 14.55 7.31 5.62
N GLU A 143 13.27 7.47 5.97
CA GLU A 143 12.68 8.77 6.29
C GLU A 143 12.63 9.04 7.81
N ALA A 144 12.35 7.99 8.59
CA ALA A 144 12.32 8.05 10.05
C ALA A 144 12.60 6.68 10.65
N ALA A 145 13.00 6.66 11.93
CA ALA A 145 13.23 5.46 12.72
C ALA A 145 12.55 5.60 14.08
N GLU A 146 11.97 4.49 14.57
CA GLU A 146 11.33 4.42 15.88
C GLU A 146 11.63 3.08 16.54
N LYS A 147 12.26 3.11 17.72
CA LYS A 147 12.50 1.92 18.52
C LYS A 147 11.27 1.62 19.34
N THR A 148 10.57 0.53 19.01
CA THR A 148 9.25 0.24 19.56
C THR A 148 8.97 -1.27 19.56
N THR A 149 7.83 -1.65 20.13
CA THR A 149 7.23 -2.97 19.88
C THR A 149 6.35 -2.88 18.63
N VAL A 150 6.60 -3.77 17.66
CA VAL A 150 5.76 -3.94 16.47
C VAL A 150 4.86 -5.16 16.62
N TYR A 151 3.70 -5.11 15.97
CA TYR A 151 2.68 -6.16 16.03
C TYR A 151 2.30 -6.62 14.63
N MET A 152 2.21 -7.94 14.46
CA MET A 152 1.51 -8.55 13.34
C MET A 152 0.07 -8.76 13.73
N VAL A 153 -0.86 -8.35 12.87
CA VAL A 153 -2.29 -8.35 13.21
C VAL A 153 -3.15 -8.88 12.07
N ASP A 154 -4.28 -9.47 12.43
CA ASP A 154 -5.41 -9.71 11.54
C ASP A 154 -6.47 -8.65 11.79
N TYR A 155 -7.05 -8.04 10.76
CA TYR A 155 -8.13 -7.07 10.95
C TYR A 155 -9.19 -7.13 9.86
N THR A 156 -10.39 -6.60 10.15
CA THR A 156 -11.45 -6.43 9.18
C THR A 156 -11.58 -4.94 8.84
N PRO A 157 -11.39 -4.55 7.56
CA PRO A 157 -11.46 -3.13 7.18
C PRO A 157 -12.82 -2.48 7.54
N THR A 158 -12.80 -1.27 8.08
CA THR A 158 -14.01 -0.49 8.42
C THR A 158 -14.81 -0.11 7.17
N THR A 159 -14.20 -0.13 6.00
CA THR A 159 -14.83 0.10 4.70
C THR A 159 -15.54 -1.14 4.14
N GLY A 160 -15.48 -2.27 4.84
CA GLY A 160 -15.94 -3.57 4.36
C GLY A 160 -14.90 -4.24 3.46
N GLY A 161 -15.20 -5.46 3.02
CA GLY A 161 -14.30 -6.28 2.23
C GLY A 161 -13.84 -7.52 2.97
N GLU A 162 -12.83 -8.20 2.42
CA GLU A 162 -12.24 -9.38 3.03
C GLU A 162 -11.38 -9.01 4.23
N LYS A 163 -11.25 -9.96 5.16
CA LYS A 163 -10.34 -9.83 6.30
C LYS A 163 -8.91 -9.78 5.79
N VAL A 164 -8.14 -8.80 6.23
CA VAL A 164 -6.69 -8.74 6.02
C VAL A 164 -6.03 -9.62 7.07
N THR A 165 -5.20 -10.55 6.63
CA THR A 165 -4.49 -11.49 7.50
C THR A 165 -2.99 -11.23 7.50
N ASN A 166 -2.33 -11.53 8.62
CA ASN A 166 -0.87 -11.40 8.78
C ASN A 166 -0.33 -10.00 8.41
N HIS A 167 -1.12 -8.94 8.63
CA HIS A 167 -0.66 -7.60 8.32
C HIS A 167 0.59 -7.23 9.13
N LYS A 168 1.63 -6.86 8.46
CA LYS A 168 2.91 -6.36 8.98
C LYS A 168 3.08 -4.91 8.54
N TRP A 169 3.29 -3.98 9.37
CA TRP A 169 3.35 -3.91 10.83
C TRP A 169 2.46 -2.77 11.32
N VAL A 170 2.04 -2.84 12.58
CA VAL A 170 1.60 -1.67 13.33
C VAL A 170 2.50 -1.53 14.56
N ILE A 171 2.78 -0.30 14.99
CA ILE A 171 3.56 -0.03 16.20
C ILE A 171 2.64 0.13 17.40
N GLU A 172 3.22 0.04 18.60
CA GLU A 172 2.44 0.09 19.85
C GLU A 172 1.61 1.35 20.00
N GLU A 173 2.12 2.52 19.55
CA GLU A 173 1.39 3.78 19.61
C GLU A 173 0.20 3.89 18.63
N GLU A 174 0.14 2.99 17.65
CA GLU A 174 -0.92 2.97 16.62
C GLU A 174 -2.07 2.02 16.94
N ILE A 175 -2.08 1.46 18.15
CA ILE A 175 -3.13 0.53 18.58
C ILE A 175 -3.59 0.85 20.01
N LYS A 176 -4.81 0.47 20.32
CA LYS A 176 -5.36 0.58 21.70
C LYS A 176 -6.23 -0.62 22.05
N ALA A 177 -6.41 -0.83 23.35
CA ALA A 177 -7.34 -1.85 23.83
C ALA A 177 -8.77 -1.62 23.29
N LYS A 178 -9.44 -2.73 22.97
CA LYS A 178 -10.85 -2.72 22.59
C LYS A 178 -11.74 -2.57 23.81
#